data_ac0e705c3b66bfff5e2cc5c65c10d755
#
_entry.id   ac0e705c3b66bfff5e2cc5c65c10d755
#
_cell.length_a   1.000
_cell.length_b   1.000
_cell.length_c   1.000
_cell.angle_alpha   90.00
_cell.angle_beta   90.00
_cell.angle_gamma   90.00
#
_symmetry.space_group_name_H-M   'P 1'
#
loop_
_entity.id
_entity.type
_entity.pdbx_description
1 polymer ?
#
loop_
_entity_poly.entity_id
_entity_poly.type
_entity_poly.pdbx_seq_one_letter_code
_entity_poly.pdbx_strand_id
1 'polypeptide(L)'
;MNQPRTQIYDVNTGNYAPDWTSTAGKLIITPVVYANQTAIALTDSAITITWKRREGSAAETALTAGETVSGNVLTISANKLAGVSSGLLTYIAYISYLDPDNGLTTNATADISFALVKTGENAKSAWIS
;
A
#
# COMPACT_ATOMS: atom_id res chain seq x y z
N MET A 1 0.72 1.90 -13.01
CA MET A 1 -0.74 1.76 -13.06
C MET A 1 -1.40 2.45 -11.88
N ASN A 2 -2.45 3.18 -12.15
CA ASN A 2 -3.18 3.85 -11.11
C ASN A 2 -4.22 2.92 -10.50
N GLN A 3 -4.16 2.78 -9.20
CA GLN A 3 -5.11 1.96 -8.45
C GLN A 3 -5.92 2.87 -7.52
N PRO A 4 -7.20 2.56 -7.30
CA PRO A 4 -8.01 3.37 -6.39
C PRO A 4 -7.41 3.38 -4.99
N ARG A 5 -7.35 4.56 -4.40
CA ARG A 5 -6.91 4.75 -3.02
C ARG A 5 -8.04 4.58 -2.03
N THR A 6 -9.25 4.35 -2.52
CA THR A 6 -10.43 4.15 -1.72
C THR A 6 -11.01 2.79 -2.03
N GLN A 7 -11.26 2.01 -1.00
CA GLN A 7 -11.98 0.74 -1.11
C GLN A 7 -13.37 0.95 -0.55
N ILE A 8 -14.37 0.49 -1.28
CA ILE A 8 -15.77 0.65 -0.88
C ILE A 8 -16.27 -0.68 -0.37
N TYR A 9 -16.89 -0.66 0.83
CA TYR A 9 -17.55 -1.82 1.41
C TYR A 9 -19.05 -1.60 1.41
N ASP A 10 -19.77 -2.49 0.74
CA ASP A 10 -21.24 -2.45 0.70
C ASP A 10 -21.79 -3.28 1.86
N VAL A 11 -22.36 -2.61 2.86
CA VAL A 11 -22.84 -3.30 4.06
C VAL A 11 -24.04 -4.21 3.76
N ASN A 12 -24.76 -3.97 2.65
CA ASN A 12 -25.91 -4.81 2.28
C ASN A 12 -25.49 -6.13 1.66
N THR A 13 -24.40 -6.14 0.88
CA THR A 13 -23.95 -7.34 0.18
C THR A 13 -22.72 -7.97 0.83
N GLY A 14 -21.99 -7.22 1.64
CA GLY A 14 -20.74 -7.68 2.23
C GLY A 14 -19.57 -7.69 1.25
N ASN A 15 -19.70 -7.00 0.13
CA ASN A 15 -18.69 -7.02 -0.92
C ASN A 15 -17.78 -5.79 -0.86
N TYR A 16 -16.55 -5.98 -1.28
CA TYR A 16 -15.55 -4.90 -1.40
C TYR A 16 -15.31 -4.57 -2.86
N ALA A 17 -15.16 -3.29 -3.15
CA ALA A 17 -14.87 -2.79 -4.50
C ALA A 17 -13.73 -1.75 -4.43
N PRO A 18 -12.56 -2.02 -4.97
CA PRO A 18 -12.13 -3.29 -5.55
C PRO A 18 -11.93 -4.37 -4.47
N ASP A 19 -12.14 -5.61 -4.87
CA ASP A 19 -11.93 -6.74 -3.96
C ASP A 19 -10.46 -7.17 -4.03
N TRP A 20 -9.71 -6.87 -2.98
CA TRP A 20 -8.27 -7.14 -2.98
C TRP A 20 -7.94 -8.64 -2.92
N THR A 21 -8.91 -9.47 -2.62
CA THR A 21 -8.70 -10.95 -2.65
C THR A 21 -8.77 -11.52 -4.05
N SER A 22 -9.32 -10.78 -5.00
CA SER A 22 -9.47 -11.28 -6.37
C SER A 22 -8.19 -11.09 -7.19
N THR A 23 -8.05 -11.88 -8.23
CA THR A 23 -6.88 -11.77 -9.12
C THR A 23 -6.83 -10.40 -9.79
N ALA A 24 -7.97 -9.88 -10.21
CA ALA A 24 -8.02 -8.59 -10.91
C ALA A 24 -7.99 -7.41 -9.94
N GLY A 25 -8.46 -7.61 -8.70
CA GLY A 25 -8.61 -6.51 -7.74
C GLY A 25 -7.49 -6.40 -6.72
N LYS A 26 -6.56 -7.35 -6.68
CA LYS A 26 -5.46 -7.28 -5.71
C LYS A 26 -4.67 -6.00 -5.90
N LEU A 27 -4.17 -5.48 -4.78
CA LEU A 27 -3.44 -4.22 -4.78
C LEU A 27 -1.96 -4.49 -5.03
N ILE A 28 -1.38 -3.81 -6.01
CA ILE A 28 0.04 -3.93 -6.34
C ILE A 28 0.66 -2.56 -6.27
N ILE A 29 1.65 -2.40 -5.39
CA ILE A 29 2.33 -1.13 -5.19
C ILE A 29 3.77 -1.28 -5.67
N THR A 30 4.10 -0.56 -6.73
CA THR A 30 5.40 -0.61 -7.39
C THR A 30 6.10 0.73 -7.21
N PRO A 31 7.15 0.79 -6.38
CA PRO A 31 7.90 2.04 -6.23
C PRO A 31 8.70 2.34 -7.50
N VAL A 32 9.00 3.62 -7.70
CA VAL A 32 9.88 4.05 -8.77
C VAL A 32 11.07 4.75 -8.12
N VAL A 33 12.27 4.30 -8.44
CA VAL A 33 13.51 4.83 -7.85
C VAL A 33 14.33 5.47 -8.95
N TYR A 34 14.75 6.71 -8.72
CA TYR A 34 15.61 7.44 -9.65
C TYR A 34 16.92 7.79 -8.97
N ALA A 35 18.01 7.63 -9.71
CA ALA A 35 19.32 8.14 -9.33
C ALA A 35 19.79 9.05 -10.46
N ASN A 36 20.03 10.34 -10.16
CA ASN A 36 20.48 11.31 -11.15
C ASN A 36 19.59 11.32 -12.39
N GLN A 37 18.27 11.33 -12.19
CA GLN A 37 17.27 11.37 -13.25
C GLN A 37 17.19 10.09 -14.08
N THR A 38 17.89 9.05 -13.68
CA THR A 38 17.84 7.75 -14.33
C THR A 38 17.04 6.78 -13.48
N ALA A 39 16.06 6.12 -14.09
CA ALA A 39 15.26 5.12 -13.37
C ALA A 39 16.14 3.89 -13.08
N ILE A 40 16.08 3.41 -11.84
CA ILE A 40 16.84 2.25 -11.39
C ILE A 40 15.88 1.08 -11.29
N ALA A 41 16.25 -0.06 -11.86
CA ALA A 41 15.43 -1.26 -11.78
C ALA A 41 15.31 -1.70 -10.33
N LEU A 42 14.11 -2.09 -9.91
CA LEU A 42 13.86 -2.53 -8.53
C LEU A 42 14.63 -3.80 -8.19
N THR A 43 15.04 -4.57 -9.18
CA THR A 43 15.85 -5.78 -9.00
C THR A 43 17.33 -5.50 -8.92
N ASP A 44 17.75 -4.25 -9.07
CA ASP A 44 19.15 -3.87 -8.96
C ASP A 44 19.65 -4.16 -7.55
N SER A 45 20.82 -4.81 -7.44
CA SER A 45 21.37 -5.21 -6.14
C SER A 45 21.74 -4.01 -5.26
N ALA A 46 21.87 -2.83 -5.83
CA ALA A 46 22.14 -1.61 -5.07
C ALA A 46 20.93 -1.09 -4.31
N ILE A 47 19.73 -1.59 -4.63
CA ILE A 47 18.47 -1.13 -4.01
C ILE A 47 18.05 -2.12 -2.93
N THR A 48 17.72 -1.59 -1.76
CA THR A 48 17.07 -2.33 -0.68
C THR A 48 15.82 -1.57 -0.27
N ILE A 49 14.67 -2.24 -0.26
CA ILE A 49 13.41 -1.63 0.15
C ILE A 49 12.81 -2.42 1.29
N THR A 50 12.53 -1.73 2.38
CA THR A 50 11.85 -2.29 3.54
C THR A 50 10.45 -1.70 3.60
N TRP A 51 9.44 -2.58 3.57
CA TRP A 51 8.05 -2.17 3.62
C TRP A 51 7.52 -2.27 5.05
N LYS A 52 6.75 -1.27 5.44
CA LYS A 52 6.04 -1.22 6.72
C LYS A 52 4.59 -0.81 6.48
N ARG A 53 3.76 -1.01 7.49
CA ARG A 53 2.37 -0.58 7.45
C ARG A 53 2.01 0.19 8.71
N ARG A 54 1.03 1.06 8.59
CA ARG A 54 0.51 1.83 9.72
C ARG A 54 -1.00 1.93 9.63
N GLU A 55 -1.68 1.58 10.71
CA GLU A 55 -3.14 1.69 10.81
C GLU A 55 -3.49 3.03 11.43
N GLY A 56 -4.13 3.90 10.64
CA GLY A 56 -4.48 5.23 11.11
C GLY A 56 -3.24 6.02 11.55
N SER A 57 -3.25 6.49 12.77
CA SER A 57 -2.14 7.23 13.36
C SER A 57 -1.31 6.37 14.32
N ALA A 58 -1.53 5.07 14.34
CA ALA A 58 -0.77 4.17 15.20
C ALA A 58 0.68 4.03 14.73
N ALA A 59 1.52 3.42 15.55
CA ALA A 59 2.92 3.19 15.19
C ALA A 59 3.02 2.22 14.01
N GLU A 60 4.09 2.38 13.22
CA GLU A 60 4.37 1.49 12.11
C GLU A 60 4.67 0.09 12.61
N THR A 61 4.20 -0.91 11.86
CA THR A 61 4.44 -2.31 12.16
C THR A 61 4.91 -3.04 10.91
N ALA A 62 5.38 -4.28 11.11
CA ALA A 62 5.76 -5.14 10.00
C ALA A 62 4.52 -5.54 9.20
N LEU A 63 4.74 -5.94 7.95
CA LEU A 63 3.67 -6.47 7.11
C LEU A 63 3.08 -7.73 7.74
N THR A 64 1.81 -7.96 7.45
CA THR A 64 1.05 -9.09 8.00
C THR A 64 0.65 -10.05 6.88
N ALA A 65 -0.09 -11.11 7.23
CA ALA A 65 -0.56 -12.09 6.25
C ALA A 65 -1.37 -11.41 5.14
N GLY A 66 -1.16 -11.83 3.92
CA GLY A 66 -1.82 -11.23 2.75
C GLY A 66 -1.10 -9.99 2.20
N GLU A 67 0.01 -9.61 2.81
CA GLU A 67 0.87 -8.51 2.38
C GLU A 67 2.24 -9.09 2.08
N THR A 68 2.59 -9.22 0.81
CA THR A 68 3.82 -9.90 0.39
C THR A 68 4.67 -9.02 -0.49
N VAL A 69 5.98 -9.23 -0.44
CA VAL A 69 6.94 -8.46 -1.23
C VAL A 69 7.71 -9.42 -2.12
N SER A 70 7.78 -9.10 -3.40
CA SER A 70 8.59 -9.85 -4.36
C SER A 70 9.21 -8.85 -5.33
N GLY A 71 10.53 -8.92 -5.50
CA GLY A 71 11.25 -7.98 -6.36
C GLY A 71 11.04 -6.53 -5.92
N ASN A 72 10.90 -6.30 -4.62
CA ASN A 72 10.63 -4.99 -4.00
C ASN A 72 9.25 -4.42 -4.33
N VAL A 73 8.36 -5.21 -4.93
CA VAL A 73 6.99 -4.83 -5.22
C VAL A 73 6.09 -5.42 -4.14
N LEU A 74 5.26 -4.58 -3.55
CA LEU A 74 4.32 -4.99 -2.50
C LEU A 74 3.00 -5.38 -3.13
N THR A 75 2.51 -6.58 -2.79
CA THR A 75 1.22 -7.07 -3.24
C THR A 75 0.34 -7.34 -2.03
N ILE A 76 -0.85 -6.77 -2.04
CA ILE A 76 -1.88 -7.01 -1.01
C ILE A 76 -2.98 -7.84 -1.65
N SER A 77 -3.16 -9.07 -1.14
CA SER A 77 -4.12 -10.02 -1.67
C SER A 77 -5.22 -10.36 -0.65
N ALA A 78 -5.41 -9.49 0.33
CA ALA A 78 -6.47 -9.62 1.33
C ALA A 78 -7.07 -8.25 1.57
N ASN A 79 -8.34 -8.20 1.98
CA ASN A 79 -9.04 -6.93 2.26
C ASN A 79 -8.61 -6.41 3.64
N LYS A 80 -7.39 -5.89 3.71
CA LYS A 80 -6.74 -5.51 4.97
C LYS A 80 -7.41 -4.33 5.65
N LEU A 81 -8.12 -3.47 4.89
CA LEU A 81 -8.83 -2.35 5.48
C LEU A 81 -9.99 -2.80 6.37
N ALA A 82 -10.51 -4.01 6.15
CA ALA A 82 -11.64 -4.51 6.94
C ALA A 82 -11.31 -4.61 8.42
N GLY A 83 -10.04 -4.86 8.76
CA GLY A 83 -9.62 -4.99 10.14
C GLY A 83 -9.07 -3.71 10.77
N VAL A 84 -9.13 -2.58 10.05
CA VAL A 84 -8.57 -1.31 10.52
C VAL A 84 -9.70 -0.44 11.03
N SER A 85 -9.73 -0.20 12.34
CA SER A 85 -10.84 0.53 12.97
C SER A 85 -10.96 1.96 12.47
N SER A 86 -9.85 2.60 12.14
CA SER A 86 -9.85 3.96 11.58
C SER A 86 -10.28 4.01 10.13
N GLY A 87 -10.28 2.87 9.44
CA GLY A 87 -10.54 2.82 8.01
C GLY A 87 -9.44 3.41 7.15
N LEU A 88 -8.25 3.62 7.71
CA LEU A 88 -7.12 4.19 6.99
C LEU A 88 -5.89 3.32 7.19
N LEU A 89 -5.28 2.92 6.08
CA LEU A 89 -4.09 2.05 6.10
C LEU A 89 -3.04 2.66 5.20
N THR A 90 -1.84 2.86 5.73
CA THR A 90 -0.73 3.44 5.00
C THR A 90 0.38 2.40 4.86
N TYR A 91 0.90 2.24 3.65
CA TYR A 91 2.08 1.43 3.40
C TYR A 91 3.26 2.35 3.15
N ILE A 92 4.38 2.05 3.79
CA ILE A 92 5.58 2.89 3.76
C ILE A 92 6.73 2.05 3.21
N ALA A 93 7.41 2.61 2.21
CA ALA A 93 8.62 2.02 1.64
C ALA A 93 9.83 2.80 2.11
N TYR A 94 10.74 2.14 2.82
CA TYR A 94 12.03 2.70 3.18
C TYR A 94 13.05 2.21 2.18
N ILE A 95 13.55 3.12 1.36
CA ILE A 95 14.38 2.79 0.20
C ILE A 95 15.81 3.19 0.49
N SER A 96 16.74 2.26 0.29
CA SER A 96 18.17 2.50 0.43
C SER A 96 18.85 2.19 -0.90
N TYR A 97 19.62 3.14 -1.41
CA TYR A 97 20.36 2.96 -2.65
C TYR A 97 21.84 3.16 -2.39
N LEU A 98 22.63 2.13 -2.67
CA LEU A 98 24.09 2.18 -2.59
C LEU A 98 24.63 2.53 -3.96
N ASP A 99 25.15 3.76 -4.10
CA ASP A 99 25.70 4.21 -5.38
C ASP A 99 26.99 3.44 -5.66
N PRO A 100 27.04 2.65 -6.75
CA PRO A 100 28.23 1.85 -7.05
C PRO A 100 29.43 2.71 -7.48
N ASP A 101 29.19 3.96 -7.89
CA ASP A 101 30.27 4.82 -8.37
C ASP A 101 31.07 5.44 -7.23
N ASN A 102 30.42 5.74 -6.11
CA ASN A 102 31.11 6.43 -5.01
C ASN A 102 30.97 5.72 -3.66
N GLY A 103 30.21 4.62 -3.60
CA GLY A 103 30.04 3.84 -2.37
C GLY A 103 29.18 4.53 -1.32
N LEU A 104 28.50 5.61 -1.65
CA LEU A 104 27.63 6.32 -0.71
C LEU A 104 26.21 5.75 -0.77
N THR A 105 25.58 5.73 0.40
CA THR A 105 24.20 5.26 0.52
C THR A 105 23.27 6.45 0.64
N THR A 106 22.21 6.46 -0.16
CA THR A 106 21.15 7.46 -0.09
C THR A 106 19.87 6.78 0.35
N ASN A 107 19.17 7.38 1.31
CA ASN A 107 17.93 6.85 1.83
C ASN A 107 16.77 7.75 1.45
N ALA A 108 15.63 7.13 1.12
CA ALA A 108 14.41 7.84 0.81
C ALA A 108 13.23 7.08 1.40
N THR A 109 12.14 7.79 1.64
CA THR A 109 10.91 7.20 2.15
C THR A 109 9.76 7.62 1.27
N ALA A 110 8.92 6.66 0.91
CA ALA A 110 7.70 6.92 0.15
C ALA A 110 6.55 6.22 0.85
N ASP A 111 5.37 6.82 0.81
CA ASP A 111 4.20 6.19 1.38
C ASP A 111 2.99 6.35 0.49
N ILE A 112 1.98 5.50 0.73
CA ILE A 112 0.70 5.55 0.04
C ILE A 112 -0.37 5.10 1.02
N SER A 113 -1.47 5.85 1.09
CA SER A 113 -2.56 5.59 2.01
C SER A 113 -3.80 5.15 1.27
N PHE A 114 -4.55 4.23 1.90
CA PHE A 114 -5.81 3.73 1.39
C PHE A 114 -6.87 3.90 2.46
N ALA A 115 -8.08 4.24 2.03
CA ALA A 115 -9.20 4.49 2.93
C ALA A 115 -10.36 3.56 2.59
N LEU A 116 -11.08 3.15 3.62
CA LEU A 116 -12.30 2.35 3.49
C LEU A 116 -13.51 3.25 3.64
N VAL A 117 -14.41 3.18 2.67
CA VAL A 117 -15.70 3.87 2.73
C VAL A 117 -16.78 2.81 2.77
N LYS A 118 -17.68 2.92 3.74
CA LYS A 118 -18.81 2.00 3.86
C LYS A 118 -20.03 2.62 3.21
N THR A 119 -20.71 1.84 2.38
CA THR A 119 -21.94 2.25 1.71
C THR A 119 -23.06 1.31 2.08
N GLY A 120 -24.28 1.64 1.65
CA GLY A 120 -25.44 0.86 1.91
C GLY A 120 -26.39 1.60 2.86
N GLU A 121 -27.22 0.84 3.57
CA GLU A 121 -28.27 1.45 4.37
C GLU A 121 -27.73 2.39 5.43
N ASN A 122 -26.70 1.98 6.16
CA ASN A 122 -26.14 2.81 7.22
C ASN A 122 -25.48 4.06 6.67
N ALA A 123 -24.76 3.95 5.57
CA ALA A 123 -24.13 5.10 4.94
C ALA A 123 -25.18 6.10 4.46
N LYS A 124 -26.27 5.59 3.93
CA LYS A 124 -27.36 6.43 3.48
C LYS A 124 -27.96 7.24 4.63
N SER A 125 -28.17 6.59 5.76
CA SER A 125 -28.67 7.28 6.94
C SER A 125 -27.72 8.36 7.41
N ALA A 126 -26.43 8.08 7.38
CA ALA A 126 -25.43 9.04 7.79
C ALA A 126 -25.39 10.26 6.88
N TRP A 127 -25.68 10.08 5.62
CA TRP A 127 -25.62 11.18 4.67
C TRP A 127 -26.69 12.22 4.85
N ILE A 128 -27.83 11.79 5.28
CA ILE A 128 -28.94 12.73 5.46
C ILE A 128 -28.91 13.42 6.81
N SER A 129 -28.01 13.01 7.66
CA SER A 129 -27.85 13.63 8.96
C SER A 129 -27.01 14.88 8.91
#